data_21dcaf3acd77c0b1f6b53431ec9a5a01
#
_entry.id   21dcaf3acd77c0b1f6b53431ec9a5a01
#
_cell.length_a   1.000
_cell.length_b   1.000
_cell.length_c   1.000
_cell.angle_alpha   90.00
_cell.angle_beta   90.00
_cell.angle_gamma   90.00
#
_symmetry.space_group_name_H-M   'P 1'
#
loop_
_entity.id
_entity.type
_entity.pdbx_description
1 polymer ?
#
loop_
_entity_poly.entity_id
_entity_poly.type
_entity_poly.pdbx_seq_one_letter_code
_entity_poly.pdbx_strand_id
1 'polypeptide(L)'
;LLLVRNNTSAQVGDKEYTPRELMEIFFKKLLGFTAAYTGGMELAAIAMTLKSIEPDTCNLLREAGSSAAGSQCEIFFMSHQDCFFQYILHQPEEMWTQNVLLYDYQKDGIHSYELQMNRNSRPVVCLIEEENFPQMKMTDVSQMSDAQKQAFFTQLDNAFLEIVRNYCDGKFVSSAFLLGDHFTRDWCKDSLRYLCKGRRVFQGNNLFSKGACYGAREKVLPSTLSTTYVYLSDECLHANIGMNCNRGKEETY
;
A
#
# COMPACT_ATOMS: atom_id res chain seq x y z
N LEU A 1 10.94 -12.67 -0.96
CA LEU A 1 10.59 -12.12 0.37
C LEU A 1 10.61 -13.18 1.47
N LEU A 2 10.00 -14.37 1.32
CA LEU A 2 10.04 -15.43 2.34
C LEU A 2 11.48 -15.87 2.67
N LEU A 3 12.35 -16.03 1.67
CA LEU A 3 13.75 -16.35 1.87
C LEU A 3 14.49 -15.22 2.60
N VAL A 4 14.14 -13.96 2.29
CA VAL A 4 14.70 -12.79 2.96
C VAL A 4 14.30 -12.76 4.43
N ARG A 5 13.00 -12.94 4.74
CA ARG A 5 12.49 -12.97 6.12
C ARG A 5 13.12 -14.07 6.97
N ASN A 6 13.32 -15.24 6.38
CA ASN A 6 13.85 -16.40 7.09
C ASN A 6 15.38 -16.46 7.04
N ASN A 7 16.04 -15.54 6.33
CA ASN A 7 17.49 -15.53 6.07
C ASN A 7 18.02 -16.91 5.62
N THR A 8 17.28 -17.57 4.74
CA THR A 8 17.59 -18.92 4.24
C THR A 8 18.09 -18.85 2.81
N SER A 9 19.19 -19.55 2.54
CA SER A 9 19.70 -19.72 1.16
C SER A 9 18.78 -20.59 0.32
N ALA A 10 18.85 -20.43 -0.99
CA ALA A 10 18.14 -21.26 -1.95
C ALA A 10 19.12 -21.93 -2.91
N GLN A 11 18.92 -23.22 -3.17
CA GLN A 11 19.68 -23.95 -4.16
C GLN A 11 19.00 -23.84 -5.53
N VAL A 12 19.75 -23.40 -6.54
CA VAL A 12 19.29 -23.31 -7.93
C VAL A 12 20.29 -24.05 -8.80
N GLY A 13 19.94 -25.24 -9.27
CA GLY A 13 20.88 -26.16 -9.90
C GLY A 13 21.95 -26.61 -8.90
N ASP A 14 23.21 -26.52 -9.30
CA ASP A 14 24.37 -26.91 -8.47
C ASP A 14 24.92 -25.76 -7.61
N LYS A 15 24.27 -24.58 -7.63
CA LYS A 15 24.73 -23.38 -6.91
C LYS A 15 23.77 -22.98 -5.82
N GLU A 16 24.31 -22.68 -4.64
CA GLU A 16 23.60 -22.08 -3.52
C GLU A 16 23.68 -20.55 -3.61
N TYR A 17 22.56 -19.88 -3.38
CA TYR A 17 22.43 -18.43 -3.39
C TYR A 17 21.90 -17.94 -2.05
N THR A 18 22.53 -16.90 -1.52
CA THR A 18 22.02 -16.19 -0.36
C THR A 18 20.80 -15.34 -0.74
N PRO A 19 19.93 -14.95 0.22
CA PRO A 19 18.81 -14.05 -0.05
C PRO A 19 19.23 -12.73 -0.70
N ARG A 20 20.36 -12.17 -0.30
CA ARG A 20 20.94 -10.96 -0.86
C ARG A 20 21.30 -11.13 -2.34
N GLU A 21 22.05 -12.18 -2.69
CA GLU A 21 22.44 -12.46 -4.09
C GLU A 21 21.21 -12.62 -4.99
N LEU A 22 20.18 -13.32 -4.51
CA LEU A 22 18.93 -13.48 -5.25
C LEU A 22 18.22 -12.14 -5.47
N MET A 23 18.18 -11.28 -4.46
CA MET A 23 17.59 -9.95 -4.58
C MET A 23 18.39 -9.04 -5.50
N GLU A 24 19.71 -9.10 -5.49
CA GLU A 24 20.56 -8.36 -6.44
C GLU A 24 20.29 -8.78 -7.89
N ILE A 25 20.20 -10.09 -8.14
CA ILE A 25 19.87 -10.62 -9.47
C ILE A 25 18.48 -10.17 -9.90
N PHE A 26 17.51 -10.24 -9.00
CA PHE A 26 16.14 -9.79 -9.25
C PHE A 26 16.10 -8.29 -9.62
N PHE A 27 16.72 -7.43 -8.81
CA PHE A 27 16.77 -6.00 -9.08
C PHE A 27 17.50 -5.66 -10.38
N LYS A 28 18.66 -6.28 -10.65
CA LYS A 28 19.39 -6.08 -11.92
C LYS A 28 18.50 -6.42 -13.12
N LYS A 29 17.77 -7.52 -13.05
CA LYS A 29 16.85 -7.93 -14.12
C LYS A 29 15.67 -6.97 -14.26
N LEU A 30 15.06 -6.54 -13.15
CA LEU A 30 13.95 -5.59 -13.13
C LEU A 30 14.37 -4.22 -13.70
N LEU A 31 15.51 -3.71 -13.26
CA LEU A 31 16.07 -2.44 -13.74
C LEU A 31 16.47 -2.50 -15.22
N GLY A 32 16.93 -3.65 -15.69
CA GLY A 32 17.17 -3.88 -17.12
C GLY A 32 15.92 -3.71 -17.98
N PHE A 33 14.75 -4.13 -17.51
CA PHE A 33 13.49 -3.84 -18.19
C PHE A 33 13.14 -2.35 -18.16
N THR A 34 13.35 -1.69 -17.01
CA THR A 34 13.10 -0.24 -16.88
C THR A 34 13.98 0.56 -17.84
N ALA A 35 15.27 0.24 -17.94
CA ALA A 35 16.20 0.90 -18.84
C ALA A 35 15.76 0.86 -20.33
N ALA A 36 15.12 -0.24 -20.75
CA ALA A 36 14.58 -0.38 -22.10
C ALA A 36 13.45 0.64 -22.38
N TYR A 37 12.66 1.00 -21.36
CA TYR A 37 11.57 1.99 -21.50
C TYR A 37 12.03 3.43 -21.31
N THR A 38 13.06 3.66 -20.49
CA THR A 38 13.57 5.01 -20.18
C THR A 38 14.66 5.48 -21.13
N GLY A 39 15.03 4.67 -22.12
CA GLY A 39 16.13 4.99 -23.05
C GLY A 39 17.50 5.08 -22.35
N GLY A 40 17.66 4.38 -21.22
CA GLY A 40 18.90 4.35 -20.43
C GLY A 40 19.10 5.56 -19.52
N MET A 41 18.07 6.37 -19.27
CA MET A 41 18.14 7.43 -18.27
C MET A 41 18.43 6.87 -16.87
N GLU A 42 19.25 7.58 -16.10
CA GLU A 42 19.54 7.22 -14.73
C GLU A 42 18.31 7.39 -13.84
N LEU A 43 18.15 6.45 -12.90
CA LEU A 43 17.06 6.47 -11.93
C LEU A 43 17.48 7.36 -10.74
N ALA A 44 16.69 8.40 -10.46
CA ALA A 44 16.88 9.23 -9.28
C ALA A 44 16.51 8.47 -7.99
N ALA A 45 15.44 7.65 -8.04
CA ALA A 45 14.97 6.91 -6.88
C ALA A 45 14.26 5.62 -7.23
N ILE A 46 14.23 4.70 -6.26
CA ILE A 46 13.41 3.49 -6.25
C ILE A 46 12.58 3.49 -4.97
N ALA A 47 11.27 3.36 -5.09
CA ALA A 47 10.41 3.10 -3.95
C ALA A 47 9.98 1.63 -3.91
N MET A 48 10.15 1.00 -2.75
CA MET A 48 9.72 -0.36 -2.48
C MET A 48 8.54 -0.30 -1.50
N THR A 49 7.41 -0.87 -1.92
CA THR A 49 6.24 -0.95 -1.03
C THR A 49 6.23 -2.28 -0.29
N LEU A 50 6.01 -2.20 1.01
CA LEU A 50 5.98 -3.33 1.94
C LEU A 50 4.73 -3.23 2.81
N LYS A 51 4.14 -4.38 3.18
CA LYS A 51 3.02 -4.42 4.14
C LYS A 51 3.50 -4.04 5.55
N SER A 52 4.71 -4.46 5.92
CA SER A 52 5.37 -4.16 7.18
C SER A 52 6.81 -3.72 6.91
N ILE A 53 7.21 -2.60 7.51
CA ILE A 53 8.56 -2.05 7.38
C ILE A 53 9.42 -2.59 8.52
N GLU A 54 10.12 -3.70 8.25
CA GLU A 54 11.02 -4.35 9.20
C GLU A 54 12.47 -3.93 8.91
N PRO A 55 13.24 -3.42 9.91
CA PRO A 55 14.58 -2.87 9.69
C PRO A 55 15.53 -3.83 8.96
N ASP A 56 15.57 -5.10 9.36
CA ASP A 56 16.48 -6.09 8.75
C ASP A 56 16.14 -6.36 7.29
N THR A 57 14.84 -6.50 6.99
CA THR A 57 14.35 -6.65 5.61
C THR A 57 14.68 -5.42 4.77
N CYS A 58 14.45 -4.22 5.30
CA CYS A 58 14.76 -2.96 4.63
C CYS A 58 16.25 -2.80 4.36
N ASN A 59 17.11 -3.14 5.32
CA ASN A 59 18.56 -3.07 5.15
C ASN A 59 19.05 -3.99 4.03
N LEU A 60 18.62 -5.26 4.02
CA LEU A 60 18.96 -6.20 2.96
C LEU A 60 18.48 -5.73 1.59
N LEU A 61 17.24 -5.26 1.49
CA LEU A 61 16.67 -4.75 0.24
C LEU A 61 17.37 -3.48 -0.23
N ARG A 62 17.77 -2.58 0.70
CA ARG A 62 18.53 -1.37 0.37
C ARG A 62 19.91 -1.73 -0.18
N GLU A 63 20.63 -2.63 0.47
CA GLU A 63 21.95 -3.07 -0.01
C GLU A 63 21.86 -3.71 -1.40
N ALA A 64 20.92 -4.63 -1.60
CA ALA A 64 20.72 -5.29 -2.89
C ALA A 64 20.27 -4.30 -3.99
N GLY A 65 19.39 -3.37 -3.65
CA GLY A 65 18.92 -2.33 -4.57
C GLY A 65 20.01 -1.35 -4.96
N SER A 66 20.82 -0.88 -4.00
CA SER A 66 21.96 0.02 -4.26
C SER A 66 23.04 -0.65 -5.10
N SER A 67 23.31 -1.95 -4.86
CA SER A 67 24.22 -2.75 -5.69
C SER A 67 23.75 -2.85 -7.15
N ALA A 68 22.44 -2.88 -7.37
CA ALA A 68 21.86 -3.02 -8.70
C ALA A 68 21.67 -1.70 -9.45
N ALA A 69 21.27 -0.63 -8.75
CA ALA A 69 20.91 0.67 -9.33
C ALA A 69 22.07 1.69 -9.36
N GLY A 70 23.12 1.45 -8.58
CA GLY A 70 24.21 2.40 -8.37
C GLY A 70 23.99 3.30 -7.14
N SER A 71 25.09 3.89 -6.65
CA SER A 71 25.12 4.64 -5.39
C SER A 71 24.39 6.00 -5.44
N GLN A 72 24.05 6.50 -6.61
CA GLN A 72 23.34 7.76 -6.79
C GLN A 72 21.80 7.60 -6.72
N CYS A 73 21.29 6.38 -6.80
CA CYS A 73 19.87 6.10 -6.75
C CYS A 73 19.41 6.01 -5.29
N GLU A 74 18.49 6.88 -4.89
CA GLU A 74 17.90 6.83 -3.55
C GLU A 74 16.91 5.67 -3.42
N ILE A 75 16.89 5.00 -2.26
CA ILE A 75 15.99 3.89 -2.01
C ILE A 75 15.06 4.22 -0.84
N PHE A 76 13.77 4.27 -1.13
CA PHE A 76 12.71 4.53 -0.17
C PHE A 76 11.89 3.27 0.11
N PHE A 77 11.49 3.11 1.36
CA PHE A 77 10.51 2.12 1.77
C PHE A 77 9.22 2.83 2.14
N MET A 78 8.10 2.25 1.73
CA MET A 78 6.78 2.81 1.96
C MET A 78 5.81 1.69 2.36
N SER A 79 5.02 1.93 3.40
CA SER A 79 3.94 1.03 3.77
C SER A 79 2.82 1.02 2.73
N HIS A 80 1.94 0.03 2.78
CA HIS A 80 0.73 0.03 1.94
C HIS A 80 -0.14 1.26 2.22
N GLN A 81 -0.21 1.71 3.48
CA GLN A 81 -0.95 2.91 3.88
C GLN A 81 -0.32 4.17 3.27
N ASP A 82 1.01 4.34 3.34
CA ASP A 82 1.70 5.46 2.68
C ASP A 82 1.42 5.47 1.17
N CYS A 83 1.50 4.30 0.54
CA CYS A 83 1.25 4.17 -0.89
C CYS A 83 -0.20 4.50 -1.23
N PHE A 84 -1.16 4.07 -0.42
CA PHE A 84 -2.57 4.41 -0.60
C PHE A 84 -2.79 5.92 -0.48
N PHE A 85 -2.26 6.55 0.57
CA PHE A 85 -2.31 8.00 0.75
C PHE A 85 -1.74 8.75 -0.46
N GLN A 86 -0.51 8.42 -0.86
CA GLN A 86 0.15 9.06 -2.00
C GLN A 86 -0.62 8.85 -3.30
N TYR A 87 -1.16 7.65 -3.52
CA TYR A 87 -1.97 7.40 -4.70
C TYR A 87 -3.21 8.29 -4.74
N ILE A 88 -3.93 8.43 -3.64
CA ILE A 88 -5.17 9.21 -3.57
C ILE A 88 -4.91 10.69 -3.79
N LEU A 89 -3.87 11.27 -3.19
CA LEU A 89 -3.54 12.69 -3.38
C LEU A 89 -3.25 13.06 -4.84
N HIS A 90 -2.78 12.10 -5.64
CA HIS A 90 -2.48 12.32 -7.06
C HIS A 90 -3.66 11.98 -7.99
N GLN A 91 -4.84 11.68 -7.42
CA GLN A 91 -6.07 11.55 -8.19
C GLN A 91 -6.81 12.89 -8.29
N PRO A 92 -7.77 13.05 -9.22
CA PRO A 92 -8.64 14.21 -9.27
C PRO A 92 -9.35 14.46 -7.93
N GLU A 93 -9.42 15.71 -7.50
CA GLU A 93 -9.90 16.10 -6.16
C GLU A 93 -11.31 15.59 -5.87
N GLU A 94 -12.17 15.51 -6.87
CA GLU A 94 -13.53 14.98 -6.72
C GLU A 94 -13.57 13.50 -6.28
N MET A 95 -12.45 12.78 -6.32
CA MET A 95 -12.37 11.38 -5.86
C MET A 95 -12.09 11.27 -4.37
N TRP A 96 -11.65 12.33 -3.72
CA TRP A 96 -11.26 12.34 -2.31
C TRP A 96 -11.76 13.59 -1.54
N THR A 97 -12.91 14.17 -1.97
CA THR A 97 -13.59 15.26 -1.21
C THR A 97 -14.07 14.82 0.16
N GLN A 98 -14.39 13.54 0.31
CA GLN A 98 -14.80 12.87 1.54
C GLN A 98 -13.90 11.63 1.79
N ASN A 99 -14.26 10.77 2.73
CA ASN A 99 -13.51 9.55 3.01
C ASN A 99 -13.32 8.69 1.76
N VAL A 100 -12.19 8.01 1.70
CA VAL A 100 -11.85 7.09 0.61
C VAL A 100 -11.61 5.71 1.20
N LEU A 101 -12.23 4.70 0.61
CA LEU A 101 -12.11 3.31 1.04
C LEU A 101 -11.21 2.53 0.08
N LEU A 102 -10.45 1.61 0.63
CA LEU A 102 -9.71 0.61 -0.11
C LEU A 102 -9.97 -0.76 0.53
N TYR A 103 -10.30 -1.72 -0.29
CA TYR A 103 -10.42 -3.14 0.08
C TYR A 103 -9.38 -3.93 -0.71
N ASP A 104 -8.43 -4.52 -0.03
CA ASP A 104 -7.38 -5.35 -0.62
C ASP A 104 -7.65 -6.83 -0.28
N TYR A 105 -8.08 -7.60 -1.27
CA TYR A 105 -8.45 -9.00 -1.09
C TYR A 105 -7.24 -9.91 -1.29
N GLN A 106 -6.65 -10.29 -0.17
CA GLN A 106 -5.48 -11.15 -0.10
C GLN A 106 -5.85 -12.61 0.23
N LYS A 107 -4.85 -13.50 0.27
CA LYS A 107 -5.04 -14.93 0.61
C LYS A 107 -5.55 -15.15 2.04
N ASP A 108 -5.26 -14.24 2.94
CA ASP A 108 -5.62 -14.27 4.37
C ASP A 108 -6.95 -13.55 4.67
N GLY A 109 -7.59 -12.96 3.66
CA GLY A 109 -8.87 -12.26 3.78
C GLY A 109 -8.85 -10.89 3.14
N ILE A 110 -9.78 -10.03 3.53
CA ILE A 110 -9.85 -8.64 3.07
C ILE A 110 -9.20 -7.74 4.11
N HIS A 111 -8.29 -6.90 3.65
CA HIS A 111 -7.74 -5.77 4.40
C HIS A 111 -8.43 -4.50 3.92
N SER A 112 -9.13 -3.81 4.81
CA SER A 112 -9.77 -2.53 4.51
C SER A 112 -8.93 -1.38 5.03
N TYR A 113 -8.95 -0.28 4.29
CA TYR A 113 -8.30 0.98 4.66
C TYR A 113 -9.31 2.10 4.46
N GLU A 114 -9.52 2.93 5.48
CA GLU A 114 -10.36 4.13 5.40
C GLU A 114 -9.46 5.37 5.54
N LEU A 115 -9.27 6.10 4.45
CA LEU A 115 -8.57 7.39 4.48
C LEU A 115 -9.54 8.50 4.85
N GLN A 116 -9.22 9.19 5.94
CA GLN A 116 -9.95 10.35 6.48
C GLN A 116 -9.05 11.58 6.44
N MET A 117 -9.63 12.76 6.14
CA MET A 117 -8.91 14.02 6.05
C MET A 117 -9.53 15.07 6.96
N ASN A 118 -8.77 15.56 7.94
CA ASN A 118 -9.19 16.69 8.77
C ASN A 118 -8.90 18.02 8.05
N ARG A 119 -9.89 18.50 7.31
CA ARG A 119 -9.77 19.75 6.52
C ARG A 119 -9.80 21.03 7.36
N ASN A 120 -10.04 20.92 8.67
CA ASN A 120 -10.02 22.07 9.60
C ASN A 120 -8.61 22.38 10.11
N SER A 121 -7.64 21.50 9.91
CA SER A 121 -6.24 21.72 10.27
C SER A 121 -5.41 22.30 9.12
N ARG A 122 -4.30 22.94 9.47
CA ARG A 122 -3.29 23.42 8.50
C ARG A 122 -1.90 23.05 9.01
N PRO A 123 -1.19 22.13 8.36
CA PRO A 123 -1.59 21.33 7.17
C PRO A 123 -2.83 20.47 7.44
N VAL A 124 -3.47 19.99 6.36
CA VAL A 124 -4.57 19.02 6.44
C VAL A 124 -4.02 17.71 6.95
N VAL A 125 -4.49 17.26 8.10
CA VAL A 125 -4.07 15.99 8.69
C VAL A 125 -4.89 14.85 8.10
N CYS A 126 -4.22 13.84 7.62
CA CYS A 126 -4.79 12.64 7.05
C CYS A 126 -4.48 11.43 7.93
N LEU A 127 -5.46 10.59 8.14
CA LEU A 127 -5.38 9.35 8.92
C LEU A 127 -5.88 8.19 8.07
N ILE A 128 -5.30 7.01 8.26
CA ILE A 128 -5.79 5.77 7.65
C ILE A 128 -6.06 4.78 8.77
N GLU A 129 -7.32 4.36 8.87
CA GLU A 129 -7.70 3.25 9.73
C GLU A 129 -7.65 1.96 8.92
N GLU A 130 -7.00 0.94 9.47
CA GLU A 130 -6.89 -0.39 8.86
C GLU A 130 -7.66 -1.40 9.70
N GLU A 131 -8.45 -2.25 9.04
CA GLU A 131 -9.13 -3.39 9.66
C GLU A 131 -8.98 -4.63 8.77
N ASN A 132 -8.79 -5.79 9.41
CA ASN A 132 -8.59 -7.05 8.73
C ASN A 132 -9.79 -7.97 8.95
N PHE A 133 -10.27 -8.58 7.85
CA PHE A 133 -11.43 -9.49 7.83
C PHE A 133 -10.99 -10.91 7.40
N PRO A 134 -10.37 -11.70 8.31
CA PRO A 134 -9.89 -13.05 7.98
C PRO A 134 -11.03 -14.04 7.66
N GLN A 135 -12.26 -13.75 8.09
CA GLN A 135 -13.45 -14.54 7.73
C GLN A 135 -13.78 -14.46 6.23
N MET A 136 -13.23 -13.44 5.52
CA MET A 136 -13.39 -13.27 4.08
C MET A 136 -12.38 -14.10 3.26
N LYS A 137 -11.67 -15.03 3.89
CA LYS A 137 -10.71 -15.88 3.19
C LYS A 137 -11.36 -16.66 2.07
N MET A 138 -10.80 -16.53 0.86
CA MET A 138 -11.28 -17.29 -0.30
C MET A 138 -10.95 -18.78 -0.14
N THR A 139 -11.97 -19.62 -0.31
CA THR A 139 -11.82 -21.08 -0.33
C THR A 139 -11.66 -21.55 -1.77
N ASP A 140 -10.88 -22.61 -1.97
CA ASP A 140 -10.80 -23.25 -3.28
C ASP A 140 -12.16 -23.89 -3.62
N VAL A 141 -12.78 -23.36 -4.65
CA VAL A 141 -14.11 -23.79 -5.12
C VAL A 141 -14.03 -24.80 -6.28
N SER A 142 -12.84 -25.23 -6.68
CA SER A 142 -12.63 -26.08 -7.87
C SER A 142 -13.35 -27.43 -7.77
N GLN A 143 -13.48 -27.96 -6.56
CA GLN A 143 -14.13 -29.26 -6.28
C GLN A 143 -15.60 -29.14 -5.87
N MET A 144 -16.16 -27.94 -5.81
CA MET A 144 -17.54 -27.71 -5.41
C MET A 144 -18.48 -27.92 -6.60
N SER A 145 -19.67 -28.47 -6.33
CA SER A 145 -20.78 -28.46 -7.30
C SER A 145 -21.26 -27.01 -7.55
N ASP A 146 -21.96 -26.78 -8.66
CA ASP A 146 -22.45 -25.44 -9.00
C ASP A 146 -23.38 -24.87 -7.92
N ALA A 147 -24.22 -25.73 -7.30
CA ALA A 147 -25.10 -25.32 -6.19
C ALA A 147 -24.28 -24.90 -4.96
N GLN A 148 -23.22 -25.62 -4.63
CA GLN A 148 -22.33 -25.29 -3.51
C GLN A 148 -21.55 -23.99 -3.77
N LYS A 149 -21.03 -23.81 -5.00
CA LYS A 149 -20.37 -22.57 -5.41
C LYS A 149 -21.30 -21.37 -5.28
N GLN A 150 -22.52 -21.50 -5.77
CA GLN A 150 -23.50 -20.41 -5.70
C GLN A 150 -23.87 -20.08 -4.25
N ALA A 151 -24.06 -21.08 -3.39
CA ALA A 151 -24.31 -20.86 -1.97
C ALA A 151 -23.14 -20.16 -1.27
N PHE A 152 -21.91 -20.62 -1.54
CA PHE A 152 -20.69 -20.02 -1.01
C PHE A 152 -20.53 -18.56 -1.47
N PHE A 153 -20.70 -18.28 -2.75
CA PHE A 153 -20.60 -16.92 -3.29
C PHE A 153 -21.67 -15.98 -2.75
N THR A 154 -22.89 -16.48 -2.54
CA THR A 154 -23.95 -15.68 -1.92
C THR A 154 -23.62 -15.35 -0.46
N GLN A 155 -23.07 -16.30 0.28
CA GLN A 155 -22.63 -16.06 1.66
C GLN A 155 -21.47 -15.07 1.72
N LEU A 156 -20.50 -15.18 0.80
CA LEU A 156 -19.35 -14.29 0.70
C LEU A 156 -19.79 -12.85 0.36
N ASP A 157 -20.70 -12.67 -0.61
CA ASP A 157 -21.24 -11.36 -0.98
C ASP A 157 -22.02 -10.71 0.17
N ASN A 158 -22.83 -11.49 0.89
CA ASN A 158 -23.55 -10.99 2.07
C ASN A 158 -22.57 -10.52 3.17
N ALA A 159 -21.53 -11.30 3.44
CA ALA A 159 -20.52 -10.93 4.44
C ALA A 159 -19.77 -9.66 4.03
N PHE A 160 -19.40 -9.53 2.75
CA PHE A 160 -18.75 -8.31 2.25
C PHE A 160 -19.71 -7.12 2.24
N LEU A 161 -21.00 -7.34 1.94
CA LEU A 161 -22.01 -6.29 2.00
C LEU A 161 -22.17 -5.73 3.42
N GLU A 162 -22.11 -6.56 4.45
CA GLU A 162 -22.13 -6.10 5.85
C GLU A 162 -20.91 -5.25 6.17
N ILE A 163 -19.68 -5.68 5.75
CA ILE A 163 -18.47 -4.89 5.90
C ILE A 163 -18.64 -3.52 5.24
N VAL A 164 -19.05 -3.50 3.98
CA VAL A 164 -19.24 -2.26 3.22
C VAL A 164 -20.25 -1.32 3.86
N ARG A 165 -21.34 -1.86 4.40
CA ARG A 165 -22.35 -1.06 5.11
C ARG A 165 -21.76 -0.39 6.34
N ASN A 166 -20.97 -1.08 7.15
CA ASN A 166 -20.33 -0.52 8.34
C ASN A 166 -19.43 0.69 8.01
N TYR A 167 -18.81 0.70 6.82
CA TYR A 167 -17.98 1.81 6.36
C TYR A 167 -18.76 2.92 5.65
N CYS A 168 -19.94 2.63 5.13
CA CYS A 168 -20.69 3.56 4.29
C CYS A 168 -21.93 4.12 4.94
N ASP A 169 -22.58 3.41 5.87
CA ASP A 169 -23.83 3.86 6.48
C ASP A 169 -23.56 5.01 7.47
N GLY A 170 -24.20 6.14 7.23
CA GLY A 170 -24.02 7.35 8.04
C GLY A 170 -22.69 8.09 7.79
N LYS A 171 -21.86 7.63 6.85
CA LYS A 171 -20.60 8.28 6.48
C LYS A 171 -20.62 8.79 5.03
N PHE A 172 -19.89 9.87 4.80
CA PHE A 172 -19.69 10.41 3.46
C PHE A 172 -18.43 9.79 2.83
N VAL A 173 -18.59 9.02 1.79
CA VAL A 173 -17.51 8.33 1.05
C VAL A 173 -17.54 8.76 -0.41
N SER A 174 -16.44 9.31 -0.90
CA SER A 174 -16.30 9.77 -2.29
C SER A 174 -16.02 8.62 -3.25
N SER A 175 -15.09 7.75 -2.88
CA SER A 175 -14.65 6.66 -3.74
C SER A 175 -14.26 5.42 -2.95
N ALA A 176 -14.29 4.28 -3.62
CA ALA A 176 -13.80 3.00 -3.10
C ALA A 176 -12.94 2.30 -4.15
N PHE A 177 -11.86 1.68 -3.69
CA PHE A 177 -10.92 0.94 -4.52
C PHE A 177 -10.94 -0.54 -4.12
N LEU A 178 -10.99 -1.41 -5.10
CA LEU A 178 -10.97 -2.86 -4.92
C LEU A 178 -9.68 -3.41 -5.53
N LEU A 179 -8.84 -3.99 -4.70
CA LEU A 179 -7.56 -4.60 -5.08
C LEU A 179 -7.61 -6.11 -4.84
N GLY A 180 -6.74 -6.81 -5.54
CA GLY A 180 -6.60 -8.26 -5.42
C GLY A 180 -7.40 -9.03 -6.48
N ASP A 181 -6.90 -10.21 -6.81
CA ASP A 181 -7.43 -11.04 -7.90
C ASP A 181 -8.75 -11.75 -7.52
N HIS A 182 -9.12 -11.69 -6.24
CA HIS A 182 -10.32 -12.37 -5.74
C HIS A 182 -11.61 -11.55 -5.86
N PHE A 183 -11.53 -10.26 -6.20
CA PHE A 183 -12.72 -9.50 -6.56
C PHE A 183 -13.16 -9.85 -7.97
N THR A 184 -14.06 -10.83 -8.09
CA THR A 184 -14.62 -11.26 -9.38
C THR A 184 -16.12 -10.97 -9.43
N ARG A 185 -16.65 -10.83 -10.65
CA ARG A 185 -18.08 -10.59 -10.87
C ARG A 185 -18.97 -11.77 -10.50
N ASP A 186 -18.35 -12.92 -10.23
CA ASP A 186 -19.12 -14.15 -9.94
C ASP A 186 -19.79 -14.09 -8.58
N TRP A 187 -19.16 -13.46 -7.60
CA TRP A 187 -19.67 -13.42 -6.24
C TRP A 187 -20.07 -12.01 -5.75
N CYS A 188 -19.29 -10.94 -5.98
CA CYS A 188 -19.52 -9.63 -5.38
C CYS A 188 -20.56 -8.80 -6.17
N LYS A 189 -21.81 -9.22 -6.20
CA LYS A 189 -22.89 -8.57 -6.98
C LYS A 189 -23.64 -7.51 -6.19
N ASP A 190 -24.16 -7.86 -5.03
CA ASP A 190 -24.99 -6.98 -4.21
C ASP A 190 -24.14 -5.98 -3.43
N SER A 191 -22.97 -6.39 -2.95
CA SER A 191 -21.97 -5.51 -2.35
C SER A 191 -21.48 -4.45 -3.34
N LEU A 192 -21.15 -4.81 -4.59
CA LEU A 192 -20.78 -3.85 -5.62
C LEU A 192 -21.92 -2.90 -5.98
N ARG A 193 -23.13 -3.43 -6.12
CA ARG A 193 -24.32 -2.58 -6.37
C ARG A 193 -24.52 -1.56 -5.25
N TYR A 194 -24.28 -1.96 -4.00
CA TYR A 194 -24.36 -1.07 -2.86
C TYR A 194 -23.22 -0.03 -2.85
N LEU A 195 -21.97 -0.45 -3.09
CA LEU A 195 -20.82 0.45 -3.18
C LEU A 195 -21.01 1.52 -4.26
N CYS A 196 -21.54 1.14 -5.42
CA CYS A 196 -21.75 2.06 -6.54
C CYS A 196 -22.89 3.07 -6.35
N LYS A 197 -23.65 3.01 -5.23
CA LYS A 197 -24.70 3.99 -4.95
C LYS A 197 -24.09 5.31 -4.49
N GLY A 198 -23.96 6.26 -5.43
CA GLY A 198 -23.46 7.62 -5.16
C GLY A 198 -21.97 7.71 -4.89
N ARG A 199 -21.20 6.66 -5.18
CA ARG A 199 -19.74 6.62 -5.01
C ARG A 199 -19.08 6.15 -6.30
N ARG A 200 -17.83 6.55 -6.50
CA ARG A 200 -17.00 6.03 -7.60
C ARG A 200 -16.26 4.80 -7.12
N VAL A 201 -16.40 3.69 -7.85
CA VAL A 201 -15.75 2.41 -7.52
C VAL A 201 -14.78 2.03 -8.61
N PHE A 202 -13.55 1.73 -8.21
CA PHE A 202 -12.46 1.36 -9.09
C PHE A 202 -11.93 -0.02 -8.72
N GLN A 203 -11.55 -0.80 -9.71
CA GLN A 203 -10.90 -2.08 -9.52
C GLN A 203 -9.55 -2.09 -10.23
N GLY A 204 -8.51 -2.58 -9.58
CA GLY A 204 -7.17 -2.69 -10.17
C GLY A 204 -6.14 -3.18 -9.18
N ASN A 205 -4.96 -3.61 -9.67
CA ASN A 205 -3.95 -4.28 -8.84
C ASN A 205 -2.65 -3.48 -8.67
N ASN A 206 -2.58 -2.25 -9.19
CA ASN A 206 -1.33 -1.48 -9.20
C ASN A 206 -1.37 -0.19 -8.35
N LEU A 207 -2.34 -0.07 -7.45
CA LEU A 207 -2.51 1.11 -6.61
C LEU A 207 -1.26 1.35 -5.75
N PHE A 208 -0.78 0.33 -5.03
CA PHE A 208 0.37 0.47 -4.13
C PHE A 208 1.65 0.80 -4.90
N SER A 209 1.91 0.16 -6.04
CA SER A 209 3.10 0.47 -6.85
C SER A 209 3.07 1.87 -7.46
N LYS A 210 1.90 2.34 -7.90
CA LYS A 210 1.73 3.72 -8.36
C LYS A 210 1.88 4.72 -7.20
N GLY A 211 1.28 4.43 -6.05
CA GLY A 211 1.41 5.24 -4.85
C GLY A 211 2.87 5.35 -4.39
N ALA A 212 3.62 4.25 -4.41
CA ALA A 212 5.05 4.24 -4.13
C ALA A 212 5.83 5.13 -5.10
N CYS A 213 5.49 5.10 -6.40
CA CYS A 213 6.10 5.97 -7.41
C CYS A 213 5.81 7.45 -7.14
N TYR A 214 4.56 7.80 -6.82
CA TYR A 214 4.20 9.17 -6.43
C TYR A 214 4.93 9.61 -5.16
N GLY A 215 4.98 8.76 -4.13
CA GLY A 215 5.70 9.06 -2.91
C GLY A 215 7.20 9.24 -3.10
N ALA A 216 7.85 8.43 -3.94
CA ALA A 216 9.26 8.63 -4.30
C ALA A 216 9.46 9.98 -5.01
N ARG A 217 8.57 10.33 -5.95
CA ARG A 217 8.61 11.62 -6.63
C ARG A 217 8.48 12.78 -5.64
N GLU A 218 7.53 12.72 -4.69
CA GLU A 218 7.37 13.76 -3.68
C GLU A 218 8.58 13.90 -2.73
N LYS A 219 9.31 12.81 -2.49
CA LYS A 219 10.55 12.85 -1.69
C LYS A 219 11.72 13.48 -2.45
N VAL A 220 11.86 13.18 -3.75
CA VAL A 220 12.96 13.74 -4.59
C VAL A 220 12.62 15.14 -5.09
N LEU A 221 11.37 15.39 -5.43
CA LEU A 221 10.87 16.65 -5.98
C LEU A 221 9.56 17.05 -5.30
N PRO A 222 9.61 17.61 -4.09
CA PRO A 222 8.43 17.99 -3.33
C PRO A 222 7.52 18.95 -4.08
N SER A 223 6.21 18.68 -4.05
CA SER A 223 5.17 19.56 -4.58
C SER A 223 4.41 20.25 -3.44
N THR A 224 3.45 21.11 -3.80
CA THR A 224 2.56 21.74 -2.81
C THR A 224 1.66 20.73 -2.09
N LEU A 225 1.44 19.54 -2.65
CA LEU A 225 0.64 18.49 -2.02
C LEU A 225 1.31 18.00 -0.73
N SER A 226 2.64 17.77 -0.74
CA SER A 226 3.39 17.28 0.42
C SER A 226 3.46 18.27 1.59
N THR A 227 3.27 19.56 1.34
CA THR A 227 3.20 20.59 2.38
C THR A 227 1.78 20.88 2.84
N THR A 228 0.78 20.64 1.99
CA THR A 228 -0.63 20.90 2.28
C THR A 228 -1.29 19.76 3.02
N TYR A 229 -0.93 18.52 2.71
CA TYR A 229 -1.50 17.30 3.27
C TYR A 229 -0.43 16.47 3.95
N VAL A 230 -0.66 16.11 5.21
CA VAL A 230 0.28 15.31 6.01
C VAL A 230 -0.43 14.05 6.49
N TYR A 231 0.14 12.90 6.15
CA TYR A 231 -0.31 11.62 6.66
C TYR A 231 0.41 11.33 7.99
N LEU A 232 -0.38 11.10 9.03
CA LEU A 232 0.12 10.64 10.32
C LEU A 232 0.04 9.11 10.34
N SER A 233 1.17 8.48 10.02
CA SER A 233 1.32 7.02 10.14
C SER A 233 1.61 6.62 11.58
N ASP A 234 1.46 5.33 11.90
CA ASP A 234 1.83 4.78 13.21
C ASP A 234 3.33 4.92 13.54
N GLU A 235 4.15 5.20 12.52
CA GLU A 235 5.58 5.47 12.64
C GLU A 235 5.88 6.94 12.96
N CYS A 236 4.89 7.81 12.93
CA CYS A 236 5.02 9.25 13.22
C CYS A 236 4.58 9.56 14.64
N LEU A 237 5.25 10.53 15.25
CA LEU A 237 4.78 11.09 16.51
C LEU A 237 3.50 11.90 16.27
N HIS A 238 2.42 11.53 16.98
CA HIS A 238 1.12 12.21 16.88
C HIS A 238 1.05 13.48 17.75
N ALA A 239 2.17 13.84 18.40
CA ALA A 239 2.31 15.03 19.22
C ALA A 239 3.70 15.63 19.10
N ASN A 240 3.81 16.95 19.27
CA ASN A 240 5.10 17.61 19.35
C ASN A 240 5.76 17.25 20.69
N ILE A 241 7.04 16.89 20.64
CA ILE A 241 7.88 16.69 21.83
C ILE A 241 8.76 17.90 21.97
N GLY A 242 8.53 18.67 23.05
CA GLY A 242 9.44 19.75 23.46
C GLY A 242 10.44 19.20 24.47
N MET A 243 11.70 19.57 24.35
CA MET A 243 12.76 19.17 25.26
C MET A 243 13.56 20.41 25.67
N ASN A 244 13.67 20.64 27.00
CA ASN A 244 14.54 21.68 27.54
C ASN A 244 16.01 21.20 27.45
N CYS A 245 16.80 21.91 26.68
CA CYS A 245 18.23 21.62 26.54
C CYS A 245 19.04 22.69 27.26
N ASN A 246 19.88 22.27 28.23
CA ASN A 246 20.86 23.13 28.86
C ASN A 246 22.18 23.09 28.08
N ARG A 247 22.57 24.22 27.49
CA ARG A 247 23.88 24.39 26.86
C ARG A 247 24.73 25.31 27.72
N GLY A 248 25.41 24.75 28.72
CA GLY A 248 26.19 25.54 29.69
C GLY A 248 25.28 26.31 30.66
N LYS A 249 25.29 27.64 30.59
CA LYS A 249 24.50 28.54 31.44
C LYS A 249 23.22 29.07 30.77
N GLU A 250 22.96 28.71 29.50
CA GLU A 250 21.77 29.16 28.74
C GLU A 250 20.79 28.01 28.59
N GLU A 251 19.56 28.22 29.03
CA GLU A 251 18.43 27.34 28.72
C GLU A 251 17.90 27.72 27.34
N THR A 252 17.85 26.73 26.41
CA THR A 252 17.22 26.89 25.10
C THR A 252 16.03 25.93 25.00
N TYR A 253 14.89 26.44 24.58
CA TYR A 253 13.66 25.68 24.40
C TYR A 253 13.55 25.20 22.95
#